data_1371cbc0c9c7d716576a11e08884c4ca
#
_entry.id   1371cbc0c9c7d716576a11e08884c4ca
#
_cell.length_a   1.000
_cell.length_b   1.000
_cell.length_c   1.000
_cell.angle_alpha   90.00
_cell.angle_beta   90.00
_cell.angle_gamma   90.00
#
_symmetry.space_group_name_H-M   'P 1'
#
loop_
_entity.id
_entity.type
_entity.pdbx_description
1 polymer ?
#
loop_
_entity_poly.entity_id
_entity_poly.type
_entity_poly.pdbx_seq_one_letter_code
_entity_poly.pdbx_strand_id
1 'polypeptide(L)'
;MPVIIVENDSSQWEDETGSVYHFPKRYKNLLAQGMEVVYYKGRIKDKSFASARLSNDPHYFGKARIGKVDADRRNNKGDLFAFIENFVPFENPVPLKIDGIYLETIPATRVKNYWRDAVRPISQVNYDAILSHAKLLSSQAQTVVPNADDDTFTFESFSEGSKTSFFGTRYERSTDLRMKAIAFHGLDCKACGFDFEQAYGEHAKGFIHVHHVVPISTFGGEQAVSPETDLVTLCANCHAVVHRKRDKTLSIEELKGMLRGRWVNEPL
;
A
#
# COMPACT_ATOMS: atom_id res chain seq x y z
N MET A 1 3.50 3.65 22.83
CA MET A 1 2.61 4.83 22.79
C MET A 1 2.34 5.15 21.34
N PRO A 2 1.08 5.31 20.91
CA PRO A 2 0.77 5.60 19.51
C PRO A 2 1.27 6.97 19.06
N VAL A 3 1.41 7.17 17.74
CA VAL A 3 1.86 8.43 17.16
C VAL A 3 0.97 8.86 16.01
N ILE A 4 0.86 10.16 15.79
CA ILE A 4 0.35 10.74 14.56
C ILE A 4 1.53 10.99 13.63
N ILE A 5 1.39 10.62 12.37
CA ILE A 5 2.31 11.04 11.30
C ILE A 5 1.57 11.92 10.30
N VAL A 6 2.26 12.99 9.87
CA VAL A 6 1.70 13.95 8.92
C VAL A 6 2.16 13.61 7.52
N GLU A 7 1.20 13.34 6.66
CA GLU A 7 1.44 13.17 5.23
C GLU A 7 0.81 14.33 4.47
N ASN A 8 1.62 15.15 3.82
CA ASN A 8 1.15 16.27 3.02
C ASN A 8 0.87 15.83 1.57
N ASP A 9 0.00 16.57 0.86
CA ASP A 9 -0.33 16.29 -0.56
C ASP A 9 0.88 16.50 -1.48
N SER A 10 1.75 17.45 -1.11
CA SER A 10 3.02 17.71 -1.76
C SER A 10 4.10 17.77 -0.70
N SER A 11 5.08 16.90 -0.79
CA SER A 11 6.19 16.77 0.15
C SER A 11 7.50 16.64 -0.60
N GLN A 12 8.58 17.17 -0.02
CA GLN A 12 9.96 16.88 -0.46
C GLN A 12 10.45 15.52 0.09
N TRP A 13 9.66 14.88 0.96
CA TRP A 13 9.94 13.59 1.54
C TRP A 13 9.40 12.50 0.62
N GLU A 14 10.07 11.38 0.59
CA GLU A 14 9.69 10.22 -0.22
C GLU A 14 8.66 9.35 0.54
N ASP A 15 7.54 9.98 0.92
CA ASP A 15 6.46 9.29 1.61
C ASP A 15 5.60 8.54 0.59
N GLU A 16 5.25 7.31 0.92
CA GLU A 16 4.30 6.49 0.20
C GLU A 16 3.26 5.95 1.18
N THR A 17 2.01 6.43 1.03
CA THR A 17 0.91 6.07 1.93
C THR A 17 0.79 4.56 2.12
N GLY A 18 0.87 4.10 3.36
CA GLY A 18 0.73 2.68 3.71
C GLY A 18 1.91 1.78 3.37
N SER A 19 3.01 2.33 2.86
CA SER A 19 4.22 1.60 2.49
C SER A 19 5.45 2.13 3.24
N VAL A 20 5.76 3.42 3.09
CA VAL A 20 6.94 4.01 3.70
C VAL A 20 6.70 5.45 4.15
N TYR A 21 7.29 5.82 5.27
CA TYR A 21 7.30 7.18 5.80
C TYR A 21 8.73 7.66 5.96
N HIS A 22 9.12 8.71 5.20
CA HIS A 22 10.45 9.31 5.24
C HIS A 22 10.47 10.51 6.19
N PHE A 23 11.39 10.52 7.15
CA PHE A 23 11.38 11.51 8.21
C PHE A 23 12.76 11.91 8.71
N PRO A 24 12.94 13.17 9.22
CA PRO A 24 14.20 13.64 9.71
C PRO A 24 14.60 13.01 11.04
N LYS A 25 15.93 12.88 11.27
CA LYS A 25 16.56 12.28 12.45
C LYS A 25 15.97 12.74 13.79
N ARG A 26 15.46 13.97 13.88
CA ARG A 26 14.88 14.53 15.12
C ARG A 26 13.70 13.72 15.65
N TYR A 27 13.01 12.95 14.80
CA TYR A 27 11.88 12.09 15.20
C TYR A 27 12.25 10.63 15.43
N LYS A 28 13.56 10.27 15.35
CA LYS A 28 14.03 8.88 15.49
C LYS A 28 13.50 8.17 16.73
N ASN A 29 13.43 8.89 17.87
CA ASN A 29 12.99 8.31 19.14
C ASN A 29 11.46 8.26 19.27
N LEU A 30 10.71 8.82 18.33
CA LEU A 30 9.25 8.85 18.31
C LEU A 30 8.65 7.77 17.40
N LEU A 31 9.46 7.14 16.56
CA LEU A 31 9.02 6.11 15.62
C LEU A 31 9.86 4.85 15.85
N ALA A 32 9.27 3.85 16.47
CA ALA A 32 9.89 2.56 16.71
C ALA A 32 9.04 1.43 16.16
N GLN A 33 9.68 0.33 15.79
CA GLN A 33 9.00 -0.86 15.29
C GLN A 33 7.89 -1.32 16.25
N GLY A 34 6.74 -1.68 15.69
CA GLY A 34 5.56 -2.13 16.42
C GLY A 34 4.65 -1.03 16.96
N MET A 35 5.03 0.26 16.81
CA MET A 35 4.17 1.38 17.22
C MET A 35 2.94 1.52 16.33
N GLU A 36 1.79 1.79 16.96
CA GLU A 36 0.55 2.16 16.26
C GLU A 36 0.64 3.59 15.76
N VAL A 37 0.11 3.81 14.55
CA VAL A 37 0.18 5.08 13.84
C VAL A 37 -1.22 5.49 13.38
N VAL A 38 -1.51 6.79 13.46
CA VAL A 38 -2.63 7.42 12.75
C VAL A 38 -2.08 8.43 11.75
N TYR A 39 -2.56 8.34 10.52
CA TYR A 39 -2.23 9.27 9.46
C TYR A 39 -3.07 10.53 9.51
N TYR A 40 -2.42 11.66 9.33
CA TYR A 40 -3.03 12.98 9.36
C TYR A 40 -2.68 13.79 8.11
N LYS A 41 -3.68 14.47 7.54
CA LYS A 41 -3.48 15.51 6.51
C LYS A 41 -3.85 16.88 7.06
N GLY A 42 -2.96 17.85 6.84
CA GLY A 42 -3.21 19.26 7.12
C GLY A 42 -4.26 19.87 6.17
N ARG A 43 -4.55 21.16 6.32
CA ARG A 43 -5.44 21.88 5.42
C ARG A 43 -4.89 21.84 3.98
N ILE A 44 -5.80 21.64 3.02
CA ILE A 44 -5.44 21.66 1.60
C ILE A 44 -4.82 23.03 1.23
N LYS A 45 -3.70 23.01 0.53
CA LYS A 45 -3.02 24.21 0.03
C LYS A 45 -3.26 24.41 -1.47
N ASP A 46 -3.31 23.33 -2.21
CA ASP A 46 -3.53 23.30 -3.65
C ASP A 46 -4.79 22.51 -3.95
N LYS A 47 -5.77 23.17 -4.56
CA LYS A 47 -7.08 22.58 -4.89
C LYS A 47 -7.01 21.45 -5.92
N SER A 48 -5.90 21.31 -6.65
CA SER A 48 -5.70 20.18 -7.57
C SER A 48 -5.72 18.82 -6.85
N PHE A 49 -5.40 18.80 -5.56
CA PHE A 49 -5.45 17.59 -4.73
C PHE A 49 -6.82 17.31 -4.09
N ALA A 50 -7.85 18.14 -4.34
CA ALA A 50 -9.14 18.01 -3.67
C ALA A 50 -9.83 16.67 -3.92
N SER A 51 -9.73 16.13 -5.14
CA SER A 51 -10.28 14.81 -5.51
C SER A 51 -9.52 13.63 -4.88
N ALA A 52 -8.28 13.86 -4.42
CA ALA A 52 -7.41 12.86 -3.82
C ALA A 52 -7.47 12.84 -2.29
N ARG A 53 -8.42 13.56 -1.66
CA ARG A 53 -8.53 13.67 -0.21
C ARG A 53 -9.93 13.29 0.27
N LEU A 54 -10.00 12.79 1.50
CA LEU A 54 -11.29 12.59 2.16
C LEU A 54 -11.96 13.91 2.57
N SER A 55 -11.15 14.97 2.82
CA SER A 55 -11.64 16.31 3.16
C SER A 55 -10.62 17.40 2.79
N ASN A 56 -11.10 18.61 2.47
CA ASN A 56 -10.25 19.78 2.29
C ASN A 56 -9.75 20.36 3.63
N ASP A 57 -10.47 20.09 4.70
CA ASP A 57 -10.07 20.45 6.05
C ASP A 57 -9.07 19.45 6.65
N PRO A 58 -8.33 19.85 7.70
CA PRO A 58 -7.43 18.95 8.40
C PRO A 58 -8.18 17.75 8.98
N HIS A 59 -7.68 16.52 8.74
CA HIS A 59 -8.35 15.30 9.16
C HIS A 59 -7.39 14.12 9.32
N TYR A 60 -7.81 13.12 10.10
CA TYR A 60 -7.18 11.81 10.13
C TYR A 60 -7.82 10.93 9.05
N PHE A 61 -7.02 10.08 8.37
CA PHE A 61 -7.49 9.35 7.20
C PHE A 61 -7.09 7.87 7.14
N GLY A 62 -6.35 7.38 8.12
CA GLY A 62 -5.96 5.97 8.18
C GLY A 62 -5.20 5.62 9.45
N LYS A 63 -5.08 4.34 9.71
CA LYS A 63 -4.22 3.78 10.77
C LYS A 63 -3.26 2.76 10.19
N ALA A 64 -2.14 2.54 10.90
CA ALA A 64 -1.13 1.57 10.52
C ALA A 64 -0.28 1.17 11.73
N ARG A 65 0.75 0.35 11.47
CA ARG A 65 1.81 0.04 12.43
C ARG A 65 3.17 0.34 11.80
N ILE A 66 4.12 0.80 12.62
CA ILE A 66 5.51 0.94 12.20
C ILE A 66 6.15 -0.44 12.15
N GLY A 67 6.66 -0.80 10.99
CA GLY A 67 7.52 -1.95 10.77
C GLY A 67 8.99 -1.61 11.06
N LYS A 68 9.89 -2.08 10.19
CA LYS A 68 11.33 -1.78 10.29
C LYS A 68 11.60 -0.29 10.10
N VAL A 69 12.60 0.23 10.81
CA VAL A 69 13.10 1.61 10.64
C VAL A 69 14.57 1.55 10.21
N ASP A 70 14.87 2.08 9.03
CA ASP A 70 16.21 2.10 8.44
C ASP A 70 16.71 3.53 8.22
N ALA A 71 18.04 3.70 8.22
CA ALA A 71 18.65 4.99 7.90
C ALA A 71 18.63 5.24 6.38
N ASP A 72 18.31 6.46 5.98
CA ASP A 72 18.53 6.89 4.60
C ASP A 72 20.04 7.08 4.34
N ARG A 73 20.61 6.11 3.62
CA ARG A 73 22.05 6.11 3.29
C ARG A 73 22.41 7.06 2.14
N ARG A 74 21.43 7.68 1.49
CA ARG A 74 21.62 8.56 0.34
C ARG A 74 21.93 10.00 0.73
N ASN A 75 21.67 10.35 1.97
CA ASN A 75 21.98 11.68 2.47
C ASN A 75 22.76 11.63 3.80
N ASN A 76 23.53 12.74 4.05
CA ASN A 76 24.34 12.88 5.25
C ASN A 76 23.58 13.54 6.42
N LYS A 77 22.27 13.80 6.29
CA LYS A 77 21.46 14.48 7.31
C LYS A 77 21.01 13.53 8.41
N GLY A 78 21.12 12.20 8.15
CA GLY A 78 20.73 11.16 9.08
C GLY A 78 19.22 10.95 9.12
N ASP A 79 18.53 11.23 8.02
CA ASP A 79 17.10 10.98 7.85
C ASP A 79 16.83 9.47 7.84
N LEU A 80 15.59 9.06 8.07
CA LEU A 80 15.21 7.66 8.24
C LEU A 80 13.94 7.35 7.44
N PHE A 81 13.81 6.07 7.09
CA PHE A 81 12.60 5.47 6.55
C PHE A 81 11.96 4.56 7.60
N ALA A 82 10.69 4.76 7.90
CA ALA A 82 9.87 3.78 8.60
C ALA A 82 9.02 3.02 7.56
N PHE A 83 9.20 1.71 7.48
CA PHE A 83 8.30 0.86 6.70
C PHE A 83 6.97 0.75 7.43
N ILE A 84 5.89 0.82 6.68
CA ILE A 84 4.54 0.83 7.22
C ILE A 84 3.91 -0.54 7.02
N GLU A 85 3.31 -1.08 8.07
CA GLU A 85 2.61 -2.35 8.08
C GLU A 85 1.13 -2.15 8.42
N ASN A 86 0.28 -3.02 7.91
CA ASN A 86 -1.15 -3.09 8.26
C ASN A 86 -1.88 -1.74 8.11
N PHE A 87 -1.58 -0.99 7.06
CA PHE A 87 -2.30 0.24 6.76
C PHE A 87 -3.77 -0.06 6.45
N VAL A 88 -4.66 0.62 7.17
CA VAL A 88 -6.11 0.56 6.98
C VAL A 88 -6.62 1.98 6.79
N PRO A 89 -7.07 2.36 5.59
CA PRO A 89 -7.66 3.66 5.35
C PRO A 89 -9.01 3.78 6.06
N PHE A 90 -9.40 5.01 6.40
CA PHE A 90 -10.73 5.33 6.90
C PHE A 90 -11.70 5.57 5.73
N GLU A 91 -12.96 5.16 5.86
CA GLU A 91 -14.01 5.47 4.89
C GLU A 91 -14.38 6.94 4.90
N ASN A 92 -14.34 7.56 6.08
CA ASN A 92 -14.71 8.95 6.29
C ASN A 92 -13.55 9.73 6.92
N PRO A 93 -13.41 11.03 6.62
CA PRO A 93 -12.43 11.85 7.31
C PRO A 93 -12.81 12.01 8.77
N VAL A 94 -11.89 11.75 9.70
CA VAL A 94 -12.11 12.05 11.12
C VAL A 94 -11.55 13.45 11.38
N PRO A 95 -12.37 14.43 11.78
CA PRO A 95 -11.92 15.80 11.99
C PRO A 95 -11.05 15.91 13.25
N LEU A 96 -10.26 17.00 13.36
CA LEU A 96 -9.41 17.24 14.53
C LEU A 96 -10.19 17.46 15.82
N LYS A 97 -11.45 17.90 15.67
CA LYS A 97 -12.33 18.23 16.79
C LYS A 97 -13.68 17.56 16.62
N ILE A 98 -14.21 17.07 17.71
CA ILE A 98 -15.61 16.66 17.84
C ILE A 98 -16.24 17.53 18.93
N ASP A 99 -17.38 18.15 18.65
CA ASP A 99 -18.08 19.04 19.58
C ASP A 99 -17.19 20.15 20.18
N GLY A 100 -16.26 20.67 19.35
CA GLY A 100 -15.32 21.71 19.75
C GLY A 100 -14.09 21.22 20.53
N ILE A 101 -14.02 19.94 20.90
CA ILE A 101 -12.93 19.33 21.67
C ILE A 101 -11.94 18.65 20.73
N TYR A 102 -10.64 18.95 20.87
CA TYR A 102 -9.59 18.30 20.12
C TYR A 102 -9.45 16.83 20.51
N LEU A 103 -9.29 15.97 19.51
CA LEU A 103 -8.99 14.55 19.72
C LEU A 103 -7.52 14.30 20.13
N GLU A 104 -6.63 15.27 19.93
CA GLU A 104 -5.26 15.24 20.45
C GLU A 104 -5.15 16.16 21.68
N THR A 105 -4.40 15.73 22.68
CA THR A 105 -4.09 16.57 23.85
C THR A 105 -2.97 17.54 23.48
N ILE A 106 -3.30 18.83 23.36
CA ILE A 106 -2.35 19.87 22.99
C ILE A 106 -1.70 20.45 24.24
N PRO A 107 -0.37 20.32 24.44
CA PRO A 107 0.31 20.91 25.58
C PRO A 107 0.17 22.44 25.57
N ALA A 108 -0.15 23.05 26.71
CA ALA A 108 -0.34 24.51 26.83
C ALA A 108 0.86 25.31 26.30
N THR A 109 2.07 24.80 26.48
CA THR A 109 3.31 25.42 26.01
C THR A 109 3.51 25.33 24.51
N ARG A 110 2.75 24.50 23.79
CA ARG A 110 2.92 24.22 22.37
C ARG A 110 1.74 24.61 21.48
N VAL A 111 0.72 25.23 21.98
CA VAL A 111 -0.52 25.59 21.26
C VAL A 111 -0.25 26.26 19.90
N LYS A 112 0.74 27.14 19.81
CA LYS A 112 1.07 27.88 18.58
C LYS A 112 1.83 27.04 17.53
N ASN A 113 2.55 25.99 17.96
CA ASN A 113 3.49 25.24 17.10
C ASN A 113 3.16 23.76 16.97
N TYR A 114 2.17 23.27 17.72
CA TYR A 114 1.82 21.85 17.81
C TYR A 114 1.59 21.21 16.43
N TRP A 115 0.84 21.87 15.58
CA TRP A 115 0.48 21.39 14.23
C TRP A 115 1.60 21.45 13.19
N ARG A 116 2.78 21.96 13.57
CA ARG A 116 3.97 21.99 12.69
C ARG A 116 4.81 20.72 12.80
N ASP A 117 4.57 19.91 13.83
CA ASP A 117 5.31 18.65 13.98
C ASP A 117 4.77 17.59 13.04
N ALA A 118 5.69 17.01 12.28
CA ALA A 118 5.37 15.93 11.36
C ALA A 118 5.10 14.59 12.08
N VAL A 119 5.65 14.43 13.30
CA VAL A 119 5.40 13.26 14.16
C VAL A 119 4.99 13.76 15.55
N ARG A 120 3.83 13.32 16.02
CA ARG A 120 3.28 13.72 17.32
C ARG A 120 2.90 12.50 18.15
N PRO A 121 3.51 12.28 19.32
CA PRO A 121 3.07 11.21 20.23
C PRO A 121 1.70 11.55 20.82
N ILE A 122 0.83 10.56 20.92
CA ILE A 122 -0.50 10.68 21.53
C ILE A 122 -0.72 9.61 22.59
N SER A 123 -1.63 9.89 23.54
CA SER A 123 -2.04 8.89 24.52
C SER A 123 -2.86 7.77 23.86
N GLN A 124 -2.95 6.61 24.53
CA GLN A 124 -3.85 5.54 24.07
C GLN A 124 -5.30 6.02 24.02
N VAL A 125 -5.72 6.83 24.99
CA VAL A 125 -7.07 7.40 25.02
C VAL A 125 -7.36 8.27 23.79
N ASN A 126 -6.42 9.12 23.38
CA ASN A 126 -6.57 9.92 22.16
C ASN A 126 -6.61 9.04 20.90
N TYR A 127 -5.76 8.01 20.84
CA TYR A 127 -5.75 7.04 19.74
C TYR A 127 -7.11 6.34 19.62
N ASP A 128 -7.63 5.80 20.72
CA ASP A 128 -8.90 5.09 20.74
C ASP A 128 -10.07 6.03 20.41
N ALA A 129 -10.02 7.29 20.88
CA ALA A 129 -11.00 8.31 20.54
C ALA A 129 -11.01 8.61 19.02
N ILE A 130 -9.85 8.75 18.36
CA ILE A 130 -9.79 8.92 16.92
C ILE A 130 -10.40 7.71 16.19
N LEU A 131 -10.03 6.49 16.61
CA LEU A 131 -10.53 5.27 15.99
C LEU A 131 -12.03 5.05 16.20
N SER A 132 -12.60 5.49 17.31
CA SER A 132 -14.05 5.37 17.57
C SER A 132 -14.90 6.20 16.60
N HIS A 133 -14.33 7.26 16.03
CA HIS A 133 -15.00 8.09 15.01
C HIS A 133 -14.66 7.67 13.58
N ALA A 134 -13.69 6.76 13.41
CA ALA A 134 -13.29 6.24 12.11
C ALA A 134 -14.15 5.06 11.70
N LYS A 135 -14.77 5.12 10.51
CA LYS A 135 -15.21 3.92 9.82
C LYS A 135 -14.01 3.33 9.11
N LEU A 136 -13.59 2.15 9.53
CA LEU A 136 -12.47 1.46 8.89
C LEU A 136 -12.97 0.78 7.63
N LEU A 137 -12.31 1.02 6.52
CA LEU A 137 -12.43 0.16 5.35
C LEU A 137 -11.88 -1.21 5.77
N SER A 138 -12.78 -2.11 6.12
CA SER A 138 -12.38 -3.47 6.49
C SER A 138 -11.82 -4.15 5.26
N SER A 139 -10.51 -4.35 5.22
CA SER A 139 -9.93 -5.42 4.41
C SER A 139 -10.31 -6.75 5.06
N GLN A 140 -11.58 -7.12 5.01
CA GLN A 140 -12.00 -8.47 5.37
C GLN A 140 -11.60 -9.42 4.25
N ALA A 141 -10.33 -9.79 4.26
CA ALA A 141 -10.00 -11.17 3.99
C ALA A 141 -9.92 -11.87 5.35
N GLN A 142 -11.05 -11.99 6.04
CA GLN A 142 -11.19 -13.04 7.02
C GLN A 142 -11.18 -14.34 6.23
N THR A 143 -10.07 -15.06 6.32
CA THR A 143 -10.10 -16.52 6.16
C THR A 143 -11.02 -17.03 7.26
N VAL A 144 -12.29 -17.14 6.96
CA VAL A 144 -13.20 -18.00 7.70
C VAL A 144 -12.69 -19.41 7.40
N VAL A 145 -11.96 -19.99 8.37
CA VAL A 145 -11.76 -21.43 8.40
C VAL A 145 -13.12 -21.97 8.82
N PRO A 146 -13.83 -22.71 7.96
CA PRO A 146 -15.11 -23.31 8.35
C PRO A 146 -14.79 -24.31 9.46
N ASN A 147 -15.37 -24.12 10.65
CA ASN A 147 -15.49 -25.20 11.61
C ASN A 147 -16.41 -26.26 11.00
N ALA A 148 -15.95 -27.49 10.97
CA ALA A 148 -16.53 -28.63 10.24
C ALA A 148 -17.85 -29.18 10.84
N ASP A 149 -18.57 -28.46 11.68
CA ASP A 149 -19.72 -29.00 12.42
C ASP A 149 -20.99 -28.12 12.43
N ASP A 150 -21.18 -27.23 11.44
CA ASP A 150 -22.47 -26.53 11.29
C ASP A 150 -22.95 -26.53 9.84
N ASP A 151 -23.89 -27.46 9.56
CA ASP A 151 -24.50 -27.71 8.24
C ASP A 151 -25.60 -26.71 7.83
N THR A 152 -25.63 -25.50 8.40
CA THR A 152 -26.61 -24.47 8.02
C THR A 152 -25.94 -23.25 7.41
N PHE A 153 -25.59 -23.37 6.10
CA PHE A 153 -25.26 -22.19 5.30
C PHE A 153 -26.54 -21.44 4.92
N THR A 154 -26.84 -20.35 5.62
CA THR A 154 -27.80 -19.37 5.14
C THR A 154 -27.02 -18.36 4.24
N PHE A 155 -27.34 -18.38 2.93
CA PHE A 155 -26.82 -17.39 2.00
C PHE A 155 -27.58 -16.08 2.20
N GLU A 156 -27.03 -15.17 2.98
CA GLU A 156 -27.54 -13.81 3.05
C GLU A 156 -26.99 -12.99 1.88
N SER A 157 -27.84 -12.19 1.24
CA SER A 157 -27.42 -11.26 0.20
C SER A 157 -26.79 -10.03 0.84
N PHE A 158 -25.57 -9.68 0.44
CA PHE A 158 -24.88 -8.48 0.89
C PHE A 158 -24.97 -7.39 -0.18
N SER A 159 -25.08 -6.12 0.26
CA SER A 159 -25.08 -4.98 -0.63
C SER A 159 -23.65 -4.67 -1.09
N GLU A 160 -23.42 -4.69 -2.40
CA GLU A 160 -22.15 -4.30 -3.05
C GLU A 160 -22.35 -3.07 -3.95
N GLY A 161 -21.26 -2.49 -4.43
CA GLY A 161 -21.30 -1.40 -5.41
C GLY A 161 -21.14 0.00 -4.83
N SER A 162 -20.81 0.14 -3.54
CA SER A 162 -20.44 1.43 -2.96
C SER A 162 -19.17 1.98 -3.62
N LYS A 163 -19.22 3.23 -4.09
CA LYS A 163 -18.06 3.88 -4.72
C LYS A 163 -17.00 4.18 -3.68
N THR A 164 -15.88 3.45 -3.72
CA THR A 164 -14.73 3.67 -2.86
C THR A 164 -13.65 4.41 -3.63
N SER A 165 -13.19 5.57 -3.10
CA SER A 165 -12.03 6.28 -3.63
C SER A 165 -10.77 5.67 -3.02
N PHE A 166 -9.85 5.22 -3.88
CA PHE A 166 -8.55 4.68 -3.47
C PHE A 166 -7.47 5.73 -3.71
N PHE A 167 -6.67 6.02 -2.68
CA PHE A 167 -5.52 6.91 -2.74
C PHE A 167 -4.26 6.07 -2.57
N GLY A 168 -3.39 6.10 -3.58
CA GLY A 168 -2.13 5.35 -3.55
C GLY A 168 -1.09 5.99 -4.46
N THR A 169 0.18 5.82 -4.13
CA THR A 169 1.29 6.18 -5.00
C THR A 169 1.34 5.21 -6.18
N ARG A 170 1.35 5.76 -7.39
CA ARG A 170 1.54 4.99 -8.61
C ARG A 170 2.90 5.31 -9.19
N TYR A 171 3.76 4.31 -9.27
CA TYR A 171 5.02 4.45 -9.97
C TYR A 171 4.77 4.56 -11.48
N GLU A 172 5.48 5.47 -12.13
CA GLU A 172 5.48 5.57 -13.58
C GLU A 172 6.05 4.28 -14.17
N ARG A 173 5.35 3.73 -15.16
CA ARG A 173 5.78 2.53 -15.89
C ARG A 173 5.95 2.89 -17.34
N SER A 174 7.16 2.78 -17.83
CA SER A 174 7.48 3.05 -19.24
C SER A 174 6.79 2.05 -20.17
N THR A 175 5.98 2.58 -21.08
CA THR A 175 5.33 1.78 -22.14
C THR A 175 6.36 1.13 -23.05
N ASP A 176 7.45 1.84 -23.35
CA ASP A 176 8.54 1.33 -24.19
C ASP A 176 9.27 0.16 -23.54
N LEU A 177 9.53 0.25 -22.24
CA LEU A 177 10.16 -0.82 -21.48
C LEU A 177 9.27 -2.08 -21.46
N ARG A 178 7.94 -1.90 -21.31
CA ARG A 178 6.97 -2.99 -21.44
C ARG A 178 7.01 -3.64 -22.82
N MET A 179 7.00 -2.85 -23.89
CA MET A 179 7.05 -3.37 -25.27
C MET A 179 8.34 -4.15 -25.53
N LYS A 180 9.49 -3.65 -25.08
CA LYS A 180 10.78 -4.34 -25.18
C LYS A 180 10.81 -5.65 -24.42
N ALA A 181 10.25 -5.67 -23.19
CA ALA A 181 10.15 -6.90 -22.41
C ALA A 181 9.26 -7.95 -23.11
N ILE A 182 8.13 -7.56 -23.69
CA ILE A 182 7.27 -8.46 -24.47
C ILE A 182 7.97 -8.94 -25.74
N ALA A 183 8.69 -8.07 -26.43
CA ALA A 183 9.44 -8.44 -27.62
C ALA A 183 10.53 -9.48 -27.33
N PHE A 184 11.15 -9.41 -26.16
CA PHE A 184 12.20 -10.34 -25.73
C PHE A 184 11.62 -11.65 -25.15
N HIS A 185 10.65 -11.53 -24.23
CA HIS A 185 10.12 -12.70 -23.49
C HIS A 185 8.93 -13.38 -24.18
N GLY A 186 8.23 -12.72 -25.11
CA GLY A 186 7.02 -13.22 -25.75
C GLY A 186 5.78 -12.99 -24.90
N LEU A 187 4.66 -13.59 -25.34
CA LEU A 187 3.33 -13.45 -24.74
C LEU A 187 2.91 -14.65 -23.89
N ASP A 188 3.77 -15.66 -23.77
CA ASP A 188 3.57 -16.82 -22.91
C ASP A 188 4.03 -16.52 -21.47
N CYS A 189 3.34 -17.11 -20.52
CA CYS A 189 3.69 -17.01 -19.10
C CYS A 189 4.96 -17.81 -18.79
N LYS A 190 6.04 -17.14 -18.34
CA LYS A 190 7.32 -17.81 -18.04
C LYS A 190 7.28 -18.73 -16.81
N ALA A 191 6.19 -18.72 -16.06
CA ALA A 191 6.00 -19.66 -14.95
C ALA A 191 5.22 -20.91 -15.40
N CYS A 192 4.04 -20.75 -16.03
CA CYS A 192 3.13 -21.86 -16.34
C CYS A 192 2.90 -22.14 -17.82
N GLY A 193 3.50 -21.35 -18.72
CA GLY A 193 3.34 -21.52 -20.18
C GLY A 193 2.01 -21.03 -20.75
N PHE A 194 1.09 -20.48 -19.93
CA PHE A 194 -0.22 -20.05 -20.39
C PHE A 194 -0.10 -18.88 -21.40
N ASP A 195 -0.78 -19.00 -22.52
CA ASP A 195 -0.92 -17.99 -23.56
C ASP A 195 -2.38 -17.55 -23.67
N PHE A 196 -2.61 -16.24 -23.58
CA PHE A 196 -3.96 -15.69 -23.61
C PHE A 196 -4.63 -15.76 -24.98
N GLU A 197 -3.85 -15.54 -26.06
CA GLU A 197 -4.39 -15.61 -27.43
C GLU A 197 -4.77 -17.05 -27.79
N GLN A 198 -3.96 -18.03 -27.40
CA GLN A 198 -4.30 -19.44 -27.59
C GLN A 198 -5.55 -19.86 -26.82
N ALA A 199 -5.72 -19.35 -25.58
CA ALA A 199 -6.83 -19.75 -24.73
C ALA A 199 -8.14 -19.01 -25.05
N TYR A 200 -8.09 -17.73 -25.45
CA TYR A 200 -9.26 -16.86 -25.61
C TYR A 200 -9.41 -16.26 -27.02
N GLY A 201 -8.52 -16.61 -27.93
CA GLY A 201 -8.54 -16.13 -29.33
C GLY A 201 -8.14 -14.67 -29.48
N GLU A 202 -8.51 -14.08 -30.62
CA GLU A 202 -8.14 -12.73 -31.04
C GLU A 202 -8.47 -11.63 -30.01
N HIS A 203 -9.53 -11.84 -29.20
CA HIS A 203 -9.93 -10.86 -28.17
C HIS A 203 -8.85 -10.65 -27.11
N ALA A 204 -8.03 -11.65 -26.84
CA ALA A 204 -6.97 -11.60 -25.84
C ALA A 204 -5.56 -11.40 -26.44
N LYS A 205 -5.48 -11.10 -27.72
CA LYS A 205 -4.23 -10.88 -28.42
C LYS A 205 -3.38 -9.79 -27.77
N GLY A 206 -2.09 -10.09 -27.53
CA GLY A 206 -1.14 -9.17 -26.93
C GLY A 206 -1.35 -8.94 -25.41
N PHE A 207 -2.28 -9.65 -24.78
CA PHE A 207 -2.52 -9.52 -23.35
C PHE A 207 -1.56 -10.39 -22.55
N ILE A 208 -0.72 -9.77 -21.73
CA ILE A 208 0.17 -10.42 -20.75
C ILE A 208 0.56 -9.40 -19.69
N HIS A 209 0.90 -9.84 -18.48
CA HIS A 209 1.48 -8.99 -17.45
C HIS A 209 3.01 -8.99 -17.58
N VAL A 210 3.63 -7.81 -17.44
CA VAL A 210 5.08 -7.68 -17.29
C VAL A 210 5.36 -7.42 -15.81
N HIS A 211 6.11 -8.32 -15.21
CA HIS A 211 6.46 -8.33 -13.80
C HIS A 211 7.92 -7.92 -13.61
N HIS A 212 8.19 -7.08 -12.61
CA HIS A 212 9.56 -6.75 -12.19
C HIS A 212 10.08 -7.84 -11.26
N VAL A 213 11.19 -8.48 -11.62
CA VAL A 213 11.86 -9.51 -10.81
C VAL A 213 12.22 -8.96 -9.43
N VAL A 214 12.72 -7.72 -9.40
CA VAL A 214 12.89 -6.94 -8.16
C VAL A 214 11.78 -5.90 -8.11
N PRO A 215 10.93 -5.87 -7.06
CA PRO A 215 9.82 -4.92 -6.97
C PRO A 215 10.29 -3.47 -7.06
N ILE A 216 9.64 -2.65 -7.90
CA ILE A 216 9.96 -1.20 -8.04
C ILE A 216 9.89 -0.49 -6.68
N SER A 217 9.01 -0.92 -5.79
CA SER A 217 8.88 -0.37 -4.43
C SER A 217 10.15 -0.52 -3.57
N THR A 218 11.08 -1.39 -3.98
CA THR A 218 12.38 -1.54 -3.30
C THR A 218 13.46 -0.63 -3.89
N PHE A 219 13.18 0.06 -5.00
CA PHE A 219 14.09 1.00 -5.61
C PHE A 219 14.12 2.29 -4.76
N GLY A 220 15.30 2.70 -4.36
CA GLY A 220 15.49 3.94 -3.58
C GLY A 220 15.42 5.22 -4.43
N GLY A 221 14.87 5.18 -5.64
CA GLY A 221 14.79 6.26 -6.62
C GLY A 221 14.72 5.71 -8.04
N GLU A 222 14.83 6.57 -9.05
CA GLU A 222 14.88 6.19 -10.45
C GLU A 222 16.09 5.30 -10.73
N GLN A 223 15.86 4.12 -11.32
CA GLN A 223 16.90 3.15 -11.69
C GLN A 223 16.75 2.72 -13.14
N ALA A 224 17.89 2.40 -13.76
CA ALA A 224 17.90 1.74 -15.06
C ALA A 224 17.38 0.31 -14.91
N VAL A 225 16.38 -0.06 -15.70
CA VAL A 225 15.75 -1.39 -15.73
C VAL A 225 16.02 -2.02 -17.09
N SER A 226 16.61 -3.21 -17.08
CA SER A 226 16.80 -4.01 -18.29
C SER A 226 15.54 -4.82 -18.60
N PRO A 227 14.97 -4.71 -19.83
CA PRO A 227 13.80 -5.52 -20.21
C PRO A 227 14.10 -7.02 -20.25
N GLU A 228 15.34 -7.43 -20.38
CA GLU A 228 15.77 -8.82 -20.53
C GLU A 228 15.95 -9.53 -19.18
N THR A 229 16.55 -8.84 -18.20
CA THR A 229 16.95 -9.44 -16.92
C THR A 229 16.06 -9.06 -15.75
N ASP A 230 15.52 -7.83 -15.77
CA ASP A 230 14.79 -7.28 -14.64
C ASP A 230 13.27 -7.39 -14.79
N LEU A 231 12.81 -7.79 -15.99
CA LEU A 231 11.40 -8.00 -16.32
C LEU A 231 11.14 -9.43 -16.79
N VAL A 232 9.90 -9.89 -16.59
CA VAL A 232 9.45 -11.20 -17.04
C VAL A 232 7.95 -11.19 -17.34
N THR A 233 7.50 -11.97 -18.33
CA THR A 233 6.09 -12.09 -18.70
C THR A 233 5.39 -13.15 -17.87
N LEU A 234 4.26 -12.80 -17.25
CA LEU A 234 3.43 -13.70 -16.42
C LEU A 234 1.96 -13.55 -16.79
N CYS A 235 1.21 -14.65 -16.76
CA CYS A 235 -0.25 -14.57 -16.83
C CYS A 235 -0.82 -13.90 -15.56
N ALA A 236 -2.06 -13.43 -15.62
CA ALA A 236 -2.72 -12.74 -14.51
C ALA A 236 -2.71 -13.56 -13.21
N ASN A 237 -2.94 -14.87 -13.30
CA ASN A 237 -2.96 -15.77 -12.14
C ASN A 237 -1.57 -15.90 -11.51
N CYS A 238 -0.54 -16.18 -12.32
CA CYS A 238 0.83 -16.27 -11.82
C CYS A 238 1.32 -14.95 -11.24
N HIS A 239 0.99 -13.82 -11.87
CA HIS A 239 1.31 -12.50 -11.36
C HIS A 239 0.62 -12.21 -10.01
N ALA A 240 -0.66 -12.58 -9.87
CA ALA A 240 -1.38 -12.44 -8.60
C ALA A 240 -0.78 -13.32 -7.48
N VAL A 241 -0.35 -14.54 -7.81
CA VAL A 241 0.27 -15.46 -6.84
C VAL A 241 1.64 -14.97 -6.40
N VAL A 242 2.47 -14.42 -7.30
CA VAL A 242 3.78 -13.82 -6.96
C VAL A 242 3.64 -12.76 -5.88
N HIS A 243 2.58 -11.93 -5.96
CA HIS A 243 2.30 -10.85 -5.01
C HIS A 243 1.29 -11.22 -3.91
N ARG A 244 0.95 -12.51 -3.74
CA ARG A 244 -0.09 -12.94 -2.80
C ARG A 244 0.23 -12.58 -1.35
N LYS A 245 1.50 -12.64 -0.97
CA LYS A 245 1.98 -12.22 0.35
C LYS A 245 2.60 -10.83 0.26
N ARG A 246 2.21 -9.93 1.15
CA ARG A 246 2.70 -8.55 1.16
C ARG A 246 4.17 -8.42 1.58
N ASP A 247 4.63 -9.34 2.40
CA ASP A 247 5.98 -9.38 3.00
C ASP A 247 7.01 -10.10 2.14
N LYS A 248 6.56 -10.80 1.09
CA LYS A 248 7.45 -11.60 0.22
C LYS A 248 6.92 -11.64 -1.21
N THR A 249 7.73 -11.17 -2.15
CA THR A 249 7.56 -11.45 -3.58
C THR A 249 8.27 -12.76 -3.91
N LEU A 250 7.55 -13.72 -4.51
CA LEU A 250 8.15 -15.00 -4.90
C LEU A 250 9.08 -14.83 -6.09
N SER A 251 10.16 -15.59 -6.15
CA SER A 251 10.93 -15.75 -7.38
C SER A 251 10.14 -16.59 -8.41
N ILE A 252 10.54 -16.50 -9.68
CA ILE A 252 9.90 -17.30 -10.74
C ILE A 252 10.14 -18.79 -10.52
N GLU A 253 11.30 -19.17 -10.00
CA GLU A 253 11.66 -20.54 -9.67
C GLU A 253 10.80 -21.08 -8.51
N GLU A 254 10.62 -20.30 -7.45
CA GLU A 254 9.71 -20.65 -6.36
C GLU A 254 8.28 -20.84 -6.88
N LEU A 255 7.81 -19.92 -7.74
CA LEU A 255 6.48 -20.01 -8.35
C LEU A 255 6.33 -21.28 -9.21
N LYS A 256 7.31 -21.59 -10.07
CA LYS A 256 7.34 -22.84 -10.86
C LYS A 256 7.26 -24.08 -9.97
N GLY A 257 8.01 -24.09 -8.88
CA GLY A 257 8.00 -25.19 -7.91
C GLY A 257 6.66 -25.40 -7.19
N MET A 258 5.80 -24.42 -7.15
CA MET A 258 4.46 -24.49 -6.55
C MET A 258 3.38 -24.98 -7.54
N LEU A 259 3.65 -24.95 -8.84
CA LEU A 259 2.70 -25.40 -9.85
C LEU A 259 2.55 -26.92 -9.77
N ARG A 260 1.36 -27.40 -9.37
CA ARG A 260 1.03 -28.83 -9.30
C ARG A 260 0.32 -29.22 -10.58
N GLY A 261 0.95 -30.06 -11.40
CA GLY A 261 0.58 -30.61 -12.69
C GLY A 261 -0.86 -30.38 -13.18
N ARG A 262 -1.02 -29.84 -14.33
CA ARG A 262 -2.06 -29.78 -15.34
C ARG A 262 -1.99 -28.54 -16.23
N TRP A 263 -1.16 -27.59 -15.87
CA TRP A 263 -1.04 -26.34 -16.65
C TRP A 263 0.30 -26.24 -17.39
N VAL A 264 1.11 -27.29 -17.31
CA VAL A 264 2.40 -27.39 -18.02
C VAL A 264 2.21 -28.37 -19.17
N ASN A 265 1.92 -27.83 -20.37
CA ASN A 265 2.02 -28.51 -21.66
C ASN A 265 1.26 -29.84 -21.84
N GLU A 266 -0.06 -29.87 -21.73
CA GLU A 266 -0.85 -30.77 -22.59
C GLU A 266 -1.61 -29.91 -23.59
N PRO A 267 -1.40 -30.08 -24.91
CA PRO A 267 -2.24 -29.44 -25.92
C PRO A 267 -3.66 -30.00 -25.79
N LEU A 268 -4.65 -29.11 -25.86
CA LEU A 268 -6.06 -29.45 -25.99
C LEU A 268 -6.30 -30.26 -27.27
#